data_f0b73f5c9910f44d69660373b5cb07f5
#
_entry.id   f0b73f5c9910f44d69660373b5cb07f5
#
_cell.length_a   1.000
_cell.length_b   1.000
_cell.length_c   1.000
_cell.angle_alpha   90.00
_cell.angle_beta   90.00
_cell.angle_gamma   90.00
#
_symmetry.space_group_name_H-M   'P 1'
#
loop_
_entity.id
_entity.type
_entity.pdbx_description
1 polymer ?
#
loop_
_entity_poly.entity_id
_entity_poly.type
_entity_poly.pdbx_seq_one_letter_code
_entity_poly.pdbx_strand_id
1 'polypeptide(L)'
;NHDELTLEMVTDEERDMMLRAYAREPEMRVNVGIRRRLAPLLDNNRRRIELMNALLFSLPGSPVVYYGDEIGMGDNIYLGDRSGVRTPMQWSADRNAGFSSANPQRMFLPPIVDPEFHYQTVNVENQQKNPSSLLWWTKRLIALRRQYPTFGRGDFQALRTGNRAVLAFVRRAGDQRLLVVANLSRFVQSAALEASSLTGTVPVEMFGGAAFPPIGNGRYRVSLGPHDFFWFHLQPGAVTEVSPVTAPPPTLTVGRHWYELLDPAHRTPELEARVGSWIYGRRWFRAKTSKSRVRIAGSIELDAVKDTRLVMLEVSERGGGTDTYVVALRAAREEHEDALARVRRKGSAATRALVDVSGDASLGSSLLALARDGRRSKTSLGTLVGSVPGEITELPALGAQPTSTDQTNSCFVLGSEVVCKWIRKLEGGPSVEVEVLRELSARASELLVPELLGTLDLHGNDGTTQTVASFTRFIVNQGTAWQLTQDEVRRFFEHALVHDGPKDVLG
;
A
#
# COMPACT_ATOMS: atom_id res chain seq x y z
N ASN A 1 -16.88 -19.29 -19.97
CA ASN A 1 -17.02 -19.83 -21.32
C ASN A 1 -18.31 -20.65 -21.40
N HIS A 2 -19.12 -20.45 -22.43
CA HIS A 2 -20.40 -21.15 -22.63
C HIS A 2 -20.23 -22.47 -23.41
N ASP A 3 -19.02 -22.73 -23.84
CA ASP A 3 -18.61 -23.86 -24.67
C ASP A 3 -17.38 -24.55 -24.08
N GLU A 4 -16.39 -24.94 -24.88
CA GLU A 4 -15.11 -25.41 -24.43
C GLU A 4 -14.02 -24.35 -24.63
N LEU A 5 -12.97 -24.42 -23.84
CA LEU A 5 -11.70 -23.77 -24.13
C LEU A 5 -10.95 -24.68 -25.09
N THR A 6 -11.06 -24.39 -26.39
CA THR A 6 -10.40 -25.22 -27.42
C THR A 6 -8.87 -25.15 -27.29
N LEU A 7 -8.24 -26.29 -27.46
CA LEU A 7 -6.78 -26.46 -27.45
C LEU A 7 -6.26 -26.91 -28.84
N GLU A 8 -7.01 -26.58 -29.89
CA GLU A 8 -6.61 -26.91 -31.28
C GLU A 8 -5.39 -26.10 -31.76
N MET A 9 -5.16 -24.92 -31.14
CA MET A 9 -4.12 -23.96 -31.53
C MET A 9 -2.77 -24.20 -30.85
N VAL A 10 -2.66 -25.20 -30.00
CA VAL A 10 -1.44 -25.51 -29.25
C VAL A 10 -0.84 -26.84 -29.68
N THR A 11 0.42 -27.11 -29.36
CA THR A 11 1.06 -28.42 -29.64
C THR A 11 0.44 -29.54 -28.80
N ASP A 12 0.70 -30.78 -29.18
CA ASP A 12 0.18 -31.92 -28.44
C ASP A 12 0.74 -31.98 -27.02
N GLU A 13 2.01 -31.63 -26.82
CA GLU A 13 2.64 -31.55 -25.50
C GLU A 13 2.00 -30.46 -24.62
N GLU A 14 1.74 -29.28 -25.20
CA GLU A 14 1.07 -28.18 -24.51
C GLU A 14 -0.37 -28.55 -24.17
N ARG A 15 -1.07 -29.21 -25.09
CA ARG A 15 -2.43 -29.72 -24.87
C ARG A 15 -2.47 -30.71 -23.70
N ASP A 16 -1.57 -31.68 -23.68
CA ASP A 16 -1.47 -32.67 -22.63
C ASP A 16 -1.16 -32.01 -21.28
N MET A 17 -0.28 -31.03 -21.26
CA MET A 17 0.02 -30.26 -20.07
C MET A 17 -1.21 -29.52 -19.57
N MET A 18 -1.94 -28.82 -20.45
CA MET A 18 -3.16 -28.08 -20.11
C MET A 18 -4.26 -29.00 -19.59
N LEU A 19 -4.47 -30.17 -20.22
CA LEU A 19 -5.46 -31.12 -19.80
C LEU A 19 -5.13 -31.75 -18.43
N ARG A 20 -3.85 -32.04 -18.16
CA ARG A 20 -3.42 -32.51 -16.82
C ARG A 20 -3.58 -31.43 -15.76
N ALA A 21 -3.33 -30.17 -16.10
CA ALA A 21 -3.44 -29.05 -15.16
C ALA A 21 -4.88 -28.67 -14.83
N TYR A 22 -5.79 -28.68 -15.83
CA TYR A 22 -7.11 -28.03 -15.72
C TYR A 22 -8.30 -28.95 -15.99
N ALA A 23 -8.09 -30.15 -16.50
CA ALA A 23 -9.15 -31.10 -16.85
C ALA A 23 -8.68 -32.54 -16.59
N ARG A 24 -8.46 -32.86 -15.32
CA ARG A 24 -7.92 -34.15 -14.89
C ARG A 24 -8.88 -35.31 -15.19
N GLU A 25 -10.19 -35.07 -14.99
CA GLU A 25 -11.21 -36.04 -15.26
C GLU A 25 -11.68 -35.96 -16.72
N PRO A 26 -11.96 -37.09 -17.38
CA PRO A 26 -12.46 -37.10 -18.75
C PRO A 26 -13.73 -36.27 -18.94
N GLU A 27 -14.61 -36.26 -17.92
CA GLU A 27 -15.85 -35.49 -17.88
C GLU A 27 -15.64 -33.97 -17.94
N MET A 28 -14.45 -33.49 -17.61
CA MET A 28 -14.06 -32.08 -17.73
C MET A 28 -13.68 -31.68 -19.16
N ARG A 29 -13.70 -32.63 -20.09
CA ARG A 29 -13.27 -32.44 -21.47
C ARG A 29 -14.46 -32.56 -22.43
N VAL A 30 -14.41 -31.85 -23.52
CA VAL A 30 -15.28 -32.02 -24.65
C VAL A 30 -14.51 -31.69 -25.92
N ASN A 31 -14.67 -32.50 -26.98
CA ASN A 31 -13.87 -32.38 -28.19
C ASN A 31 -12.33 -32.31 -27.87
N VAL A 32 -11.65 -31.28 -28.36
CA VAL A 32 -10.21 -31.03 -28.14
C VAL A 32 -10.02 -29.88 -27.11
N GLY A 33 -10.93 -29.77 -26.14
CA GLY A 33 -10.91 -28.65 -25.20
C GLY A 33 -11.35 -28.97 -23.79
N ILE A 34 -11.30 -27.97 -22.94
CA ILE A 34 -11.64 -28.01 -21.51
C ILE A 34 -13.03 -27.43 -21.34
N ARG A 35 -13.92 -28.19 -20.73
CA ARG A 35 -15.30 -27.85 -20.44
C ARG A 35 -15.47 -27.54 -18.96
N ARG A 36 -15.04 -26.36 -18.56
CA ARG A 36 -15.15 -25.87 -17.18
C ARG A 36 -15.59 -24.41 -17.15
N ARG A 37 -16.31 -23.99 -16.11
CA ARG A 37 -16.53 -22.57 -15.81
C ARG A 37 -15.27 -21.95 -15.18
N LEU A 38 -15.22 -20.62 -15.14
CA LEU A 38 -14.03 -19.89 -14.66
C LEU A 38 -13.67 -20.22 -13.21
N ALA A 39 -14.64 -20.22 -12.30
CA ALA A 39 -14.36 -20.45 -10.89
C ALA A 39 -13.81 -21.86 -10.61
N PRO A 40 -14.45 -22.97 -11.07
CA PRO A 40 -13.88 -24.31 -10.91
C PRO A 40 -12.55 -24.51 -11.65
N LEU A 41 -12.37 -23.88 -12.82
CA LEU A 41 -11.12 -23.92 -13.58
C LEU A 41 -9.94 -23.37 -12.78
N LEU A 42 -10.20 -22.41 -11.89
CA LEU A 42 -9.22 -21.71 -11.08
C LEU A 42 -9.24 -22.14 -9.61
N ASP A 43 -9.76 -23.35 -9.32
CA ASP A 43 -9.86 -23.93 -7.97
C ASP A 43 -10.58 -22.99 -6.98
N ASN A 44 -11.60 -22.28 -7.47
CA ASN A 44 -12.36 -21.25 -6.72
C ASN A 44 -11.48 -20.21 -6.01
N ASN A 45 -10.23 -20.06 -6.45
CA ASN A 45 -9.31 -19.11 -5.86
C ASN A 45 -9.67 -17.68 -6.25
N ARG A 46 -10.15 -16.91 -5.28
CA ARG A 46 -10.65 -15.55 -5.50
C ARG A 46 -9.65 -14.64 -6.22
N ARG A 47 -8.36 -14.67 -5.87
CA ARG A 47 -7.33 -13.83 -6.49
C ARG A 47 -7.06 -14.22 -7.94
N ARG A 48 -7.06 -15.52 -8.24
CA ARG A 48 -6.91 -16.02 -9.63
C ARG A 48 -8.10 -15.59 -10.48
N ILE A 49 -9.32 -15.68 -9.94
CA ILE A 49 -10.55 -15.23 -10.62
C ILE A 49 -10.50 -13.73 -10.91
N GLU A 50 -10.13 -12.93 -9.93
CA GLU A 50 -9.98 -11.47 -10.08
C GLU A 50 -8.91 -11.13 -11.10
N LEU A 51 -7.74 -11.77 -11.06
CA LEU A 51 -6.67 -11.56 -12.03
C LEU A 51 -7.13 -11.86 -13.46
N MET A 52 -7.80 -13.00 -13.69
CA MET A 52 -8.28 -13.38 -15.04
C MET A 52 -9.33 -12.40 -15.56
N ASN A 53 -10.25 -11.96 -14.71
CA ASN A 53 -11.21 -10.93 -15.07
C ASN A 53 -10.54 -9.58 -15.30
N ALA A 54 -9.55 -9.17 -14.49
CA ALA A 54 -8.80 -7.94 -14.70
C ALA A 54 -8.09 -7.95 -16.07
N LEU A 55 -7.52 -9.06 -16.47
CA LEU A 55 -6.92 -9.22 -17.81
C LEU A 55 -7.99 -9.16 -18.90
N LEU A 56 -9.12 -9.90 -18.75
CA LEU A 56 -10.23 -9.88 -19.70
C LEU A 56 -10.73 -8.45 -19.95
N PHE A 57 -10.85 -7.65 -18.91
CA PHE A 57 -11.37 -6.28 -19.00
C PHE A 57 -10.32 -5.24 -19.40
N SER A 58 -9.04 -5.56 -19.42
CA SER A 58 -7.97 -4.61 -19.76
C SER A 58 -7.29 -4.88 -21.10
N LEU A 59 -7.32 -6.11 -21.58
CA LEU A 59 -6.79 -6.48 -22.89
C LEU A 59 -7.63 -5.86 -24.04
N PRO A 60 -7.07 -5.76 -25.26
CA PRO A 60 -7.81 -5.32 -26.45
C PRO A 60 -9.04 -6.18 -26.74
N GLY A 61 -10.08 -5.56 -27.27
CA GLY A 61 -11.32 -6.21 -27.65
C GLY A 61 -12.47 -5.93 -26.69
N SER A 62 -13.62 -6.51 -27.00
CA SER A 62 -14.83 -6.42 -26.18
C SER A 62 -14.88 -7.59 -25.20
N PRO A 63 -14.88 -7.36 -23.88
CA PRO A 63 -15.00 -8.44 -22.92
C PRO A 63 -16.40 -9.06 -23.01
N VAL A 64 -16.46 -10.38 -23.04
CA VAL A 64 -17.68 -11.15 -22.96
C VAL A 64 -17.73 -11.84 -21.62
N VAL A 65 -18.66 -11.44 -20.77
CA VAL A 65 -18.90 -12.07 -19.46
C VAL A 65 -19.99 -13.11 -19.64
N TYR A 66 -19.68 -14.35 -19.31
CA TYR A 66 -20.67 -15.40 -19.31
C TYR A 66 -21.46 -15.36 -18.00
N TYR A 67 -22.79 -15.48 -18.08
CA TYR A 67 -23.66 -15.38 -16.90
C TYR A 67 -23.22 -16.33 -15.78
N GLY A 68 -23.23 -15.86 -14.56
CA GLY A 68 -22.81 -16.60 -13.36
C GLY A 68 -21.30 -16.54 -13.07
N ASP A 69 -20.44 -16.16 -14.03
CA ASP A 69 -19.01 -15.99 -13.73
C ASP A 69 -18.80 -14.79 -12.80
N GLU A 70 -19.67 -13.78 -12.85
CA GLU A 70 -19.67 -12.62 -11.97
C GLU A 70 -20.00 -12.93 -10.50
N ILE A 71 -20.55 -14.09 -10.21
CA ILE A 71 -20.81 -14.59 -8.86
C ILE A 71 -19.93 -15.80 -8.49
N GLY A 72 -19.05 -16.25 -9.39
CA GLY A 72 -18.23 -17.44 -9.19
C GLY A 72 -19.02 -18.75 -9.24
N MET A 73 -20.01 -18.83 -10.14
CA MET A 73 -20.84 -20.00 -10.32
C MET A 73 -20.02 -21.21 -10.76
N GLY A 74 -20.30 -22.39 -10.18
CA GLY A 74 -19.70 -23.66 -10.55
C GLY A 74 -20.24 -24.27 -11.83
N ASP A 75 -19.75 -25.48 -12.15
CA ASP A 75 -20.23 -26.30 -13.23
C ASP A 75 -20.64 -27.70 -12.73
N ASN A 76 -21.30 -28.49 -13.57
CA ASN A 76 -21.63 -29.89 -13.31
C ASN A 76 -21.00 -30.75 -14.42
N ILE A 77 -19.84 -31.33 -14.13
CA ILE A 77 -19.07 -32.13 -15.09
C ILE A 77 -19.77 -33.40 -15.52
N TYR A 78 -20.74 -33.88 -14.76
CA TYR A 78 -21.46 -35.15 -15.04
C TYR A 78 -22.60 -34.98 -16.05
N LEU A 79 -22.95 -33.74 -16.42
CA LEU A 79 -23.92 -33.51 -17.50
C LEU A 79 -23.23 -33.63 -18.86
N GLY A 80 -23.90 -34.29 -19.80
CA GLY A 80 -23.39 -34.54 -21.15
C GLY A 80 -23.16 -33.25 -21.97
N ASP A 81 -22.38 -33.37 -23.03
CA ASP A 81 -22.02 -32.30 -23.95
C ASP A 81 -21.60 -31.02 -23.21
N ARG A 82 -22.09 -29.85 -23.60
CA ARG A 82 -21.80 -28.54 -22.97
C ARG A 82 -22.80 -28.20 -21.86
N SER A 83 -23.73 -29.07 -21.53
CA SER A 83 -24.79 -28.85 -20.54
C SER A 83 -24.24 -28.55 -19.15
N GLY A 84 -23.08 -29.12 -18.80
CA GLY A 84 -22.43 -28.91 -17.50
C GLY A 84 -22.07 -27.46 -17.19
N VAL A 85 -21.77 -26.66 -18.21
CA VAL A 85 -21.47 -25.22 -18.05
C VAL A 85 -22.67 -24.31 -18.36
N ARG A 86 -23.84 -24.87 -18.70
CA ARG A 86 -25.06 -24.15 -19.09
C ARG A 86 -26.20 -24.32 -18.09
N THR A 87 -25.89 -24.64 -16.85
CA THR A 87 -26.85 -24.83 -15.76
C THR A 87 -27.61 -23.53 -15.44
N PRO A 88 -28.80 -23.60 -14.82
CA PRO A 88 -29.57 -22.41 -14.46
C PRO A 88 -28.80 -21.39 -13.62
N MET A 89 -29.05 -20.11 -13.91
CA MET A 89 -28.46 -19.01 -13.11
C MET A 89 -28.93 -19.10 -11.66
N GLN A 90 -27.99 -18.88 -10.72
CA GLN A 90 -28.24 -18.94 -9.28
C GLN A 90 -28.62 -17.55 -8.74
N TRP A 91 -29.95 -17.27 -8.72
CA TRP A 91 -30.47 -15.96 -8.29
C TRP A 91 -30.62 -15.87 -6.77
N SER A 92 -31.12 -16.92 -6.13
CA SER A 92 -31.40 -16.97 -4.69
C SER A 92 -31.18 -18.36 -4.10
N ALA A 93 -31.36 -18.49 -2.79
CA ALA A 93 -31.35 -19.76 -2.08
C ALA A 93 -32.67 -20.55 -2.23
N ASP A 94 -33.66 -20.00 -2.93
CA ASP A 94 -34.97 -20.62 -3.12
C ASP A 94 -34.93 -21.85 -4.05
N ARG A 95 -36.03 -22.54 -4.09
CA ARG A 95 -36.22 -23.70 -5.00
C ARG A 95 -35.80 -23.36 -6.42
N ASN A 96 -35.09 -24.28 -7.07
CA ASN A 96 -34.51 -24.12 -8.41
C ASN A 96 -33.55 -22.92 -8.51
N ALA A 97 -32.87 -22.56 -7.41
CA ALA A 97 -31.98 -21.41 -7.36
C ALA A 97 -32.66 -20.06 -7.65
N GLY A 98 -33.98 -19.93 -7.42
CA GLY A 98 -34.78 -18.76 -7.82
C GLY A 98 -34.90 -18.57 -9.33
N PHE A 99 -34.45 -19.53 -10.14
CA PHE A 99 -34.49 -19.45 -11.60
C PHE A 99 -35.87 -19.72 -12.16
N SER A 100 -36.62 -20.65 -11.55
CA SER A 100 -37.93 -21.07 -12.03
C SER A 100 -38.84 -21.56 -10.90
N SER A 101 -40.13 -21.28 -10.98
CA SER A 101 -41.17 -21.82 -10.11
C SER A 101 -41.64 -23.25 -10.51
N ALA A 102 -41.11 -23.80 -11.60
CA ALA A 102 -41.49 -25.13 -12.09
C ALA A 102 -41.17 -26.24 -11.08
N ASN A 103 -41.80 -27.40 -11.25
CA ASN A 103 -41.38 -28.60 -10.53
C ASN A 103 -39.92 -28.91 -10.91
N PRO A 104 -39.01 -29.19 -9.95
CA PRO A 104 -37.61 -29.46 -10.24
C PRO A 104 -37.37 -30.56 -11.27
N GLN A 105 -38.23 -31.58 -11.31
CA GLN A 105 -38.15 -32.66 -12.30
C GLN A 105 -38.47 -32.22 -13.75
N ARG A 106 -39.09 -31.06 -13.93
CA ARG A 106 -39.37 -30.47 -15.23
C ARG A 106 -38.31 -29.48 -15.72
N MET A 107 -37.28 -29.26 -14.91
CA MET A 107 -36.14 -28.42 -15.31
C MET A 107 -35.37 -29.13 -16.42
N PHE A 108 -35.03 -28.39 -17.48
CA PHE A 108 -34.21 -28.94 -18.57
C PHE A 108 -32.82 -29.32 -18.08
N LEU A 109 -32.23 -28.49 -17.21
CA LEU A 109 -30.97 -28.76 -16.52
C LEU A 109 -31.14 -28.48 -15.01
N PRO A 110 -30.54 -29.29 -14.14
CA PRO A 110 -30.61 -29.07 -12.69
C PRO A 110 -29.75 -27.87 -12.28
N PRO A 111 -30.07 -27.17 -11.17
CA PRO A 111 -29.16 -26.22 -10.53
C PRO A 111 -27.92 -26.95 -9.99
N ILE A 112 -26.84 -26.20 -9.72
CA ILE A 112 -25.62 -26.73 -9.11
C ILE A 112 -25.89 -27.06 -7.63
N VAL A 113 -25.59 -28.29 -7.25
CA VAL A 113 -25.73 -28.82 -5.87
C VAL A 113 -24.38 -29.29 -5.30
N ASP A 114 -23.29 -29.05 -6.02
CA ASP A 114 -21.94 -29.27 -5.51
C ASP A 114 -21.72 -28.45 -4.22
N PRO A 115 -21.19 -29.04 -3.14
CA PRO A 115 -21.03 -28.34 -1.85
C PRO A 115 -20.28 -27.02 -1.93
N GLU A 116 -19.27 -26.91 -2.79
CA GLU A 116 -18.46 -25.71 -2.95
C GLU A 116 -19.22 -24.61 -3.70
N PHE A 117 -20.04 -24.99 -4.69
CA PHE A 117 -20.73 -24.07 -5.58
C PHE A 117 -22.26 -24.10 -5.42
N HIS A 118 -22.75 -24.65 -4.32
CA HIS A 118 -24.16 -24.85 -4.08
C HIS A 118 -24.96 -23.54 -4.21
N TYR A 119 -26.08 -23.57 -4.90
CA TYR A 119 -26.90 -22.39 -5.18
C TYR A 119 -27.41 -21.69 -3.90
N GLN A 120 -27.53 -22.40 -2.78
CA GLN A 120 -27.92 -21.78 -1.49
C GLN A 120 -26.82 -20.87 -0.93
N THR A 121 -25.55 -21.08 -1.27
CA THR A 121 -24.41 -20.27 -0.80
C THR A 121 -23.92 -19.32 -1.87
N VAL A 122 -23.77 -19.79 -3.10
CA VAL A 122 -23.31 -19.00 -4.26
C VAL A 122 -24.53 -18.55 -5.06
N ASN A 123 -25.01 -17.36 -4.79
CA ASN A 123 -26.15 -16.78 -5.52
C ASN A 123 -26.09 -15.25 -5.50
N VAL A 124 -26.85 -14.64 -6.40
CA VAL A 124 -26.90 -13.17 -6.56
C VAL A 124 -27.39 -12.48 -5.30
N GLU A 125 -28.44 -12.99 -4.66
CA GLU A 125 -29.04 -12.37 -3.49
C GLU A 125 -28.04 -12.26 -2.32
N ASN A 126 -27.32 -13.35 -2.01
CA ASN A 126 -26.31 -13.37 -0.96
C ASN A 126 -25.15 -12.41 -1.28
N GLN A 127 -24.72 -12.39 -2.55
CA GLN A 127 -23.61 -11.53 -2.95
C GLN A 127 -23.99 -10.06 -3.02
N GLN A 128 -25.23 -9.72 -3.30
CA GLN A 128 -25.71 -8.33 -3.21
C GLN A 128 -25.66 -7.78 -1.79
N LYS A 129 -25.88 -8.63 -0.79
CA LYS A 129 -25.81 -8.28 0.64
C LYS A 129 -24.37 -8.12 1.15
N ASN A 130 -23.37 -8.63 0.43
CA ASN A 130 -21.97 -8.58 0.83
C ASN A 130 -21.15 -7.63 -0.07
N PRO A 131 -20.78 -6.43 0.40
CA PRO A 131 -20.00 -5.46 -0.39
C PRO A 131 -18.63 -5.96 -0.88
N SER A 132 -18.07 -6.99 -0.23
CA SER A 132 -16.79 -7.61 -0.60
C SER A 132 -16.95 -8.80 -1.56
N SER A 133 -18.17 -9.08 -2.04
CA SER A 133 -18.45 -10.19 -2.94
C SER A 133 -17.80 -10.02 -4.32
N LEU A 134 -17.70 -11.14 -5.06
CA LEU A 134 -17.21 -11.12 -6.44
C LEU A 134 -18.15 -10.30 -7.35
N LEU A 135 -19.45 -10.32 -7.08
CA LEU A 135 -20.44 -9.53 -7.81
C LEU A 135 -20.15 -8.02 -7.72
N TRP A 136 -19.92 -7.51 -6.51
CA TRP A 136 -19.61 -6.08 -6.33
C TRP A 136 -18.25 -5.72 -6.90
N TRP A 137 -17.27 -6.60 -6.77
CA TRP A 137 -15.97 -6.41 -7.40
C TRP A 137 -16.09 -6.34 -8.93
N THR A 138 -16.83 -7.26 -9.54
CA THR A 138 -17.09 -7.26 -11.00
C THR A 138 -17.83 -6.01 -11.45
N LYS A 139 -18.84 -5.56 -10.70
CA LYS A 139 -19.51 -4.27 -10.97
C LYS A 139 -18.55 -3.10 -10.95
N ARG A 140 -17.61 -3.06 -9.98
CA ARG A 140 -16.57 -2.02 -9.90
C ARG A 140 -15.64 -2.07 -11.12
N LEU A 141 -15.22 -3.26 -11.53
CA LEU A 141 -14.37 -3.47 -12.70
C LEU A 141 -15.04 -2.94 -13.99
N ILE A 142 -16.33 -3.24 -14.17
CA ILE A 142 -17.12 -2.72 -15.29
C ILE A 142 -17.24 -1.19 -15.22
N ALA A 143 -17.50 -0.63 -14.06
CA ALA A 143 -17.59 0.82 -13.86
C ALA A 143 -16.29 1.53 -14.24
N LEU A 144 -15.14 1.01 -13.78
CA LEU A 144 -13.82 1.53 -14.14
C LEU A 144 -13.58 1.45 -15.66
N ARG A 145 -13.89 0.32 -16.29
CA ARG A 145 -13.74 0.21 -17.74
C ARG A 145 -14.63 1.21 -18.50
N ARG A 146 -15.84 1.50 -18.02
CA ARG A 146 -16.71 2.52 -18.61
C ARG A 146 -16.20 3.94 -18.39
N GLN A 147 -15.65 4.21 -17.23
CA GLN A 147 -15.05 5.51 -16.89
C GLN A 147 -13.80 5.81 -17.73
N TYR A 148 -13.08 4.75 -18.14
CA TYR A 148 -11.86 4.87 -18.94
C TYR A 148 -12.01 4.20 -20.31
N PRO A 149 -12.57 4.89 -21.32
CA PRO A 149 -12.80 4.34 -22.65
C PRO A 149 -11.54 3.81 -23.34
N THR A 150 -10.36 4.22 -22.89
CA THR A 150 -9.06 3.75 -23.35
C THR A 150 -8.91 2.24 -23.24
N PHE A 151 -9.53 1.57 -22.26
CA PHE A 151 -9.53 0.10 -22.21
C PHE A 151 -10.18 -0.55 -23.43
N GLY A 152 -11.22 0.09 -23.98
CA GLY A 152 -11.95 -0.43 -25.14
C GLY A 152 -11.36 0.02 -26.47
N ARG A 153 -10.89 1.26 -26.56
CA ARG A 153 -10.55 1.93 -27.83
C ARG A 153 -9.08 2.26 -27.99
N GLY A 154 -8.28 2.14 -26.90
CA GLY A 154 -6.87 2.52 -26.91
C GLY A 154 -5.99 1.51 -27.64
N ASP A 155 -4.85 1.99 -28.11
CA ASP A 155 -3.78 1.17 -28.63
C ASP A 155 -3.21 0.27 -27.52
N PHE A 156 -2.54 -0.81 -27.93
CA PHE A 156 -1.91 -1.76 -27.04
C PHE A 156 -0.41 -1.77 -27.25
N GLN A 157 0.36 -1.59 -26.18
CA GLN A 157 1.79 -1.70 -26.19
C GLN A 157 2.26 -2.57 -25.02
N ALA A 158 2.82 -3.75 -25.32
CA ALA A 158 3.47 -4.57 -24.30
C ALA A 158 4.76 -3.89 -23.80
N LEU A 159 5.03 -4.02 -22.51
CA LEU A 159 6.27 -3.56 -21.88
C LEU A 159 7.14 -4.74 -21.47
N ARG A 160 8.45 -4.58 -21.61
CA ARG A 160 9.40 -5.55 -21.07
C ARG A 160 9.48 -5.38 -19.56
N THR A 161 9.36 -6.48 -18.83
CA THR A 161 9.32 -6.48 -17.36
C THR A 161 10.60 -6.99 -16.72
N GLY A 162 11.47 -7.64 -17.52
CA GLY A 162 12.62 -8.38 -17.01
C GLY A 162 12.25 -9.61 -16.16
N ASN A 163 10.97 -9.93 -16.05
CA ASN A 163 10.44 -11.06 -15.28
C ASN A 163 9.33 -11.76 -16.08
N ARG A 164 9.53 -13.04 -16.42
CA ARG A 164 8.58 -13.84 -17.23
C ARG A 164 7.24 -14.09 -16.54
N ALA A 165 7.20 -14.02 -15.21
CA ALA A 165 5.98 -14.20 -14.43
C ALA A 165 5.10 -12.94 -14.36
N VAL A 166 5.60 -11.79 -14.85
CA VAL A 166 4.88 -10.52 -14.80
C VAL A 166 4.57 -10.03 -16.20
N LEU A 167 3.29 -9.85 -16.48
CA LEU A 167 2.78 -9.20 -17.68
C LEU A 167 2.60 -7.70 -17.42
N ALA A 168 3.11 -6.85 -18.32
CA ALA A 168 2.83 -5.42 -18.27
C ALA A 168 2.56 -4.87 -19.68
N PHE A 169 1.59 -3.97 -19.75
CA PHE A 169 1.24 -3.29 -21.01
C PHE A 169 0.60 -1.93 -20.76
N VAL A 170 0.66 -1.09 -21.77
CA VAL A 170 0.03 0.23 -21.79
C VAL A 170 -1.11 0.25 -22.80
N ARG A 171 -2.20 0.90 -22.43
CA ARG A 171 -3.30 1.27 -23.31
C ARG A 171 -3.29 2.79 -23.49
N ARG A 172 -3.46 3.28 -24.71
CA ARG A 172 -3.42 4.72 -25.03
C ARG A 172 -4.58 5.12 -25.91
N ALA A 173 -5.24 6.23 -25.59
CA ALA A 173 -6.23 6.86 -26.44
C ALA A 173 -6.16 8.39 -26.24
N GLY A 174 -5.69 9.14 -27.25
CA GLY A 174 -5.38 10.55 -27.08
C GLY A 174 -4.37 10.78 -25.96
N ASP A 175 -4.71 11.67 -25.03
CA ASP A 175 -3.84 11.97 -23.87
C ASP A 175 -3.99 10.97 -22.71
N GLN A 176 -5.00 10.11 -22.76
CA GLN A 176 -5.25 9.14 -21.69
C GLN A 176 -4.33 7.92 -21.85
N ARG A 177 -3.62 7.58 -20.80
CA ARG A 177 -2.70 6.44 -20.74
C ARG A 177 -3.02 5.59 -19.51
N LEU A 178 -3.16 4.29 -19.73
CA LEU A 178 -3.39 3.33 -18.66
C LEU A 178 -2.26 2.30 -18.67
N LEU A 179 -1.67 2.02 -17.51
CA LEU A 179 -0.66 0.98 -17.35
C LEU A 179 -1.28 -0.17 -16.55
N VAL A 180 -1.21 -1.37 -17.10
CA VAL A 180 -1.61 -2.61 -16.45
C VAL A 180 -0.37 -3.42 -16.14
N VAL A 181 -0.27 -3.91 -14.90
CA VAL A 181 0.79 -4.82 -14.46
C VAL A 181 0.16 -5.97 -13.72
N ALA A 182 0.48 -7.21 -14.08
CA ALA A 182 -0.16 -8.42 -13.56
C ALA A 182 0.88 -9.49 -13.23
N ASN A 183 0.83 -10.05 -12.03
CA ASN A 183 1.63 -11.20 -11.60
C ASN A 183 0.86 -12.49 -11.89
N LEU A 184 1.33 -13.25 -12.88
CA LEU A 184 0.71 -14.51 -13.30
C LEU A 184 1.14 -15.71 -12.45
N SER A 185 1.98 -15.50 -11.44
CA SER A 185 2.50 -16.56 -10.60
C SER A 185 1.88 -16.59 -9.20
N ARG A 186 1.99 -17.73 -8.55
CA ARG A 186 1.58 -17.94 -7.16
C ARG A 186 2.55 -17.37 -6.11
N PHE A 187 3.63 -16.73 -6.55
CA PHE A 187 4.65 -16.17 -5.67
C PHE A 187 4.68 -14.64 -5.80
N VAL A 188 5.15 -13.97 -4.76
CA VAL A 188 5.46 -12.54 -4.83
C VAL A 188 6.49 -12.30 -5.93
N GLN A 189 6.25 -11.33 -6.78
CA GLN A 189 7.13 -10.98 -7.89
C GLN A 189 7.51 -9.51 -7.86
N SER A 190 8.77 -9.24 -8.15
CA SER A 190 9.26 -7.89 -8.45
C SER A 190 9.59 -7.80 -9.94
N ALA A 191 9.20 -6.71 -10.57
CA ALA A 191 9.47 -6.46 -11.97
C ALA A 191 10.07 -5.06 -12.17
N ALA A 192 10.96 -4.94 -13.13
CA ALA A 192 11.61 -3.71 -13.53
C ALA A 192 11.17 -3.33 -14.96
N LEU A 193 10.07 -2.57 -15.04
CA LEU A 193 9.43 -2.22 -16.30
C LEU A 193 10.30 -1.28 -17.13
N GLU A 194 10.45 -1.57 -18.43
CA GLU A 194 11.06 -0.63 -19.39
C GLU A 194 10.00 0.42 -19.77
N ALA A 195 9.86 1.44 -18.92
CA ALA A 195 8.81 2.44 -19.00
C ALA A 195 9.31 3.84 -19.40
N SER A 196 10.43 3.94 -20.13
CA SER A 196 11.02 5.23 -20.54
C SER A 196 10.05 6.11 -21.35
N SER A 197 9.17 5.51 -22.15
CA SER A 197 8.12 6.23 -22.89
C SER A 197 7.02 6.82 -22.02
N LEU A 198 7.03 6.54 -20.72
CA LEU A 198 6.07 6.99 -19.72
C LEU A 198 6.70 7.96 -18.70
N THR A 199 7.97 8.32 -18.92
CA THR A 199 8.71 9.26 -18.06
C THR A 199 7.90 10.54 -17.83
N GLY A 200 7.93 11.04 -16.59
CA GLY A 200 7.19 12.25 -16.20
C GLY A 200 5.71 12.02 -15.91
N THR A 201 5.23 10.77 -15.92
CA THR A 201 3.87 10.44 -15.48
C THR A 201 3.86 9.89 -14.06
N VAL A 202 2.76 10.10 -13.34
CA VAL A 202 2.48 9.54 -12.02
C VAL A 202 1.44 8.44 -12.18
N PRO A 203 1.78 7.17 -11.88
CA PRO A 203 0.80 6.10 -11.84
C PRO A 203 -0.13 6.26 -10.64
N VAL A 204 -1.43 6.38 -10.90
CA VAL A 204 -2.46 6.40 -9.86
C VAL A 204 -3.25 5.10 -9.96
N GLU A 205 -3.20 4.30 -8.91
CA GLU A 205 -3.91 3.02 -8.83
C GLU A 205 -5.41 3.27 -8.85
N MET A 206 -6.16 2.54 -9.70
CA MET A 206 -7.53 2.90 -10.07
C MET A 206 -8.59 2.41 -9.08
N PHE A 207 -8.32 1.39 -8.27
CA PHE A 207 -9.28 0.84 -7.31
C PHE A 207 -9.26 1.59 -5.98
N GLY A 208 -8.07 1.92 -5.49
CA GLY A 208 -7.85 2.62 -4.22
C GLY A 208 -7.53 4.10 -4.37
N GLY A 209 -7.21 4.56 -5.58
CA GLY A 209 -6.81 5.96 -5.84
C GLY A 209 -5.41 6.32 -5.33
N ALA A 210 -4.60 5.33 -4.95
CA ALA A 210 -3.25 5.56 -4.43
C ALA A 210 -2.29 6.00 -5.54
N ALA A 211 -1.60 7.13 -5.33
CA ALA A 211 -0.53 7.56 -6.22
C ALA A 211 0.76 6.80 -5.91
N PHE A 212 1.39 6.29 -6.95
CA PHE A 212 2.70 5.65 -6.89
C PHE A 212 3.81 6.65 -7.27
N PRO A 213 5.08 6.34 -6.97
CA PRO A 213 6.19 7.21 -7.35
C PRO A 213 6.18 7.55 -8.84
N PRO A 214 6.55 8.78 -9.23
CA PRO A 214 6.63 9.16 -10.64
C PRO A 214 7.56 8.24 -11.43
N ILE A 215 7.20 8.00 -12.70
CA ILE A 215 8.06 7.22 -13.62
C ILE A 215 9.19 8.13 -14.08
N GLY A 216 10.42 7.79 -13.68
CA GLY A 216 11.64 8.48 -14.08
C GLY A 216 12.29 7.89 -15.35
N ASN A 217 13.50 8.35 -15.67
CA ASN A 217 14.25 7.93 -16.87
C ASN A 217 14.81 6.48 -16.79
N GLY A 218 14.71 5.83 -15.63
CA GLY A 218 15.20 4.48 -15.43
C GLY A 218 14.11 3.40 -15.54
N ARG A 219 14.46 2.17 -15.16
CA ARG A 219 13.47 1.10 -15.05
C ARG A 219 12.55 1.34 -13.88
N TYR A 220 11.26 1.28 -14.12
CA TYR A 220 10.25 1.46 -13.08
C TYR A 220 10.02 0.14 -12.33
N ARG A 221 10.32 0.12 -11.04
CA ARG A 221 10.20 -1.08 -10.20
C ARG A 221 8.85 -1.16 -9.53
N VAL A 222 8.20 -2.33 -9.65
CA VAL A 222 6.95 -2.66 -8.98
C VAL A 222 7.06 -4.04 -8.31
N SER A 223 6.39 -4.23 -7.19
CA SER A 223 6.26 -5.52 -6.53
C SER A 223 4.78 -5.86 -6.40
N LEU A 224 4.43 -7.09 -6.74
CA LEU A 224 3.07 -7.60 -6.73
C LEU A 224 3.01 -8.87 -5.88
N GLY A 225 1.96 -8.99 -5.07
CA GLY A 225 1.60 -10.22 -4.38
C GLY A 225 1.29 -11.37 -5.34
N PRO A 226 1.08 -12.61 -4.83
CA PRO A 226 0.65 -13.74 -5.63
C PRO A 226 -0.66 -13.45 -6.36
N HIS A 227 -0.68 -13.67 -7.69
CA HIS A 227 -1.85 -13.43 -8.54
C HIS A 227 -2.44 -12.02 -8.42
N ASP A 228 -1.62 -11.03 -8.05
CA ASP A 228 -2.02 -9.64 -7.88
C ASP A 228 -1.85 -8.85 -9.17
N PHE A 229 -2.55 -7.73 -9.28
CA PHE A 229 -2.44 -6.83 -10.44
C PHE A 229 -2.65 -5.38 -10.03
N PHE A 230 -2.17 -4.48 -10.85
CA PHE A 230 -2.46 -3.05 -10.78
C PHE A 230 -3.01 -2.54 -12.10
N TRP A 231 -4.04 -1.72 -12.01
CA TRP A 231 -4.47 -0.83 -13.06
C TRP A 231 -4.12 0.60 -12.67
N PHE A 232 -3.27 1.23 -13.43
CA PHE A 232 -2.88 2.60 -13.19
C PHE A 232 -3.42 3.53 -14.27
N HIS A 233 -4.03 4.62 -13.84
CA HIS A 233 -4.20 5.79 -14.68
C HIS A 233 -2.90 6.61 -14.59
N LEU A 234 -2.21 6.76 -15.72
CA LEU A 234 -1.00 7.58 -15.80
C LEU A 234 -1.41 9.03 -15.95
N GLN A 235 -1.40 9.75 -14.87
CA GLN A 235 -1.65 11.17 -14.89
C GLN A 235 -0.40 11.87 -15.40
N PRO A 236 -0.52 12.94 -16.23
CA PRO A 236 0.62 13.81 -16.45
C PRO A 236 1.13 14.17 -15.06
N GLY A 237 2.34 13.76 -14.75
CA GLY A 237 3.02 14.41 -13.67
C GLY A 237 2.84 15.88 -14.05
N ALA A 238 2.22 16.71 -13.23
CA ALA A 238 2.61 18.07 -13.28
C ALA A 238 4.12 17.99 -13.34
N VAL A 239 4.72 18.48 -14.39
CA VAL A 239 6.13 18.78 -14.40
C VAL A 239 6.29 19.94 -13.40
N THR A 240 6.02 19.63 -12.14
CA THR A 240 6.99 19.96 -11.16
C THR A 240 8.06 18.92 -11.47
N GLU A 241 9.09 19.31 -12.16
CA GLU A 241 10.36 18.69 -11.99
C GLU A 241 10.52 18.44 -10.49
N VAL A 242 10.06 17.24 -10.00
CA VAL A 242 10.83 16.55 -9.02
C VAL A 242 11.97 15.98 -9.86
N SER A 243 12.71 16.86 -10.43
CA SER A 243 14.11 16.69 -10.64
C SER A 243 14.59 16.11 -9.31
N PRO A 244 15.25 14.97 -9.27
CA PRO A 244 16.21 14.74 -8.20
C PRO A 244 16.89 16.09 -8.17
N VAL A 245 16.82 16.79 -7.04
CA VAL A 245 17.23 18.19 -6.97
C VAL A 245 18.67 18.22 -7.44
N THR A 246 18.85 18.26 -8.76
CA THR A 246 20.12 18.35 -9.47
C THR A 246 20.69 19.75 -9.33
N ALA A 247 19.84 20.70 -8.92
CA ALA A 247 20.35 21.97 -8.45
C ALA A 247 21.07 21.72 -7.13
N PRO A 248 22.34 22.14 -7.02
CA PRO A 248 23.07 22.03 -5.77
C PRO A 248 22.25 22.67 -4.65
N PRO A 249 22.32 22.14 -3.41
CA PRO A 249 21.58 22.68 -2.28
C PRO A 249 21.88 24.18 -2.16
N PRO A 250 20.86 25.03 -1.98
CA PRO A 250 21.05 26.47 -1.90
C PRO A 250 21.97 26.79 -0.71
N THR A 251 22.88 27.77 -0.88
CA THR A 251 23.71 28.25 0.20
C THR A 251 23.01 29.44 0.88
N LEU A 252 22.54 29.20 2.09
CA LEU A 252 21.82 30.18 2.90
C LEU A 252 22.77 30.80 3.93
N THR A 253 22.77 32.13 4.05
CA THR A 253 23.64 32.84 4.99
C THR A 253 22.85 33.22 6.24
N VAL A 254 23.38 32.87 7.41
CA VAL A 254 22.79 33.14 8.72
C VAL A 254 23.67 34.10 9.52
N GLY A 255 23.10 34.77 10.51
CA GLY A 255 23.81 35.67 11.40
C GLY A 255 24.71 34.88 12.38
N ARG A 256 24.11 34.17 13.28
CA ARG A 256 24.79 33.44 14.37
C ARG A 256 24.49 31.95 14.36
N HIS A 257 23.21 31.58 14.19
CA HIS A 257 22.75 30.23 14.34
C HIS A 257 21.95 29.79 13.09
N TRP A 258 22.09 28.53 12.65
CA TRP A 258 21.41 28.01 11.48
C TRP A 258 19.88 28.00 11.63
N TYR A 259 19.38 27.86 12.84
CA TYR A 259 17.94 27.80 13.12
C TYR A 259 17.23 29.16 12.98
N GLU A 260 17.96 30.25 12.75
CA GLU A 260 17.37 31.52 12.30
C GLU A 260 16.57 31.35 11.00
N LEU A 261 16.97 30.38 10.16
CA LEU A 261 16.26 30.01 8.93
C LEU A 261 14.88 29.39 9.19
N LEU A 262 14.63 28.91 10.42
CA LEU A 262 13.39 28.28 10.84
C LEU A 262 12.43 29.23 11.56
N ASP A 263 12.80 30.49 11.71
CA ASP A 263 11.96 31.50 12.34
C ASP A 263 10.82 31.90 11.39
N PRO A 264 9.54 31.66 11.77
CA PRO A 264 8.38 32.07 10.95
C PRO A 264 8.33 33.56 10.65
N ALA A 265 8.94 34.41 11.50
CA ALA A 265 9.02 35.86 11.30
C ALA A 265 10.03 36.25 10.20
N HIS A 266 11.04 35.41 9.99
CA HIS A 266 12.11 35.63 9.01
C HIS A 266 12.08 34.56 7.92
N ARG A 267 10.98 34.48 7.19
CA ARG A 267 10.74 33.46 6.18
C ARG A 267 11.90 33.29 5.20
N THR A 268 12.28 32.04 4.94
CA THR A 268 13.30 31.66 3.95
C THR A 268 12.61 30.87 2.80
N PRO A 269 12.09 31.56 1.78
CA PRO A 269 11.32 30.91 0.70
C PRO A 269 12.11 29.81 -0.03
N GLU A 270 13.43 29.98 -0.18
CA GLU A 270 14.30 29.01 -0.83
C GLU A 270 14.39 27.70 -0.02
N LEU A 271 14.45 27.78 1.32
CA LEU A 271 14.43 26.62 2.19
C LEU A 271 13.05 25.96 2.19
N GLU A 272 11.97 26.76 2.28
CA GLU A 272 10.58 26.25 2.22
C GLU A 272 10.32 25.49 0.91
N ALA A 273 10.76 26.05 -0.24
CA ALA A 273 10.64 25.39 -1.54
C ALA A 273 11.45 24.10 -1.61
N ARG A 274 12.66 24.10 -1.05
CA ARG A 274 13.52 22.91 -1.03
C ARG A 274 12.97 21.81 -0.11
N VAL A 275 12.51 22.16 1.07
CA VAL A 275 11.82 21.25 2.00
C VAL A 275 10.55 20.70 1.36
N GLY A 276 9.79 21.54 0.66
CA GLY A 276 8.63 21.15 -0.12
C GLY A 276 8.97 20.08 -1.15
N SER A 277 9.97 20.31 -1.98
CA SER A 277 10.42 19.34 -2.99
C SER A 277 10.91 18.04 -2.37
N TRP A 278 11.62 18.12 -1.26
CA TRP A 278 12.15 16.97 -0.54
C TRP A 278 11.06 16.11 0.11
N ILE A 279 10.06 16.75 0.75
CA ILE A 279 9.00 16.04 1.47
C ILE A 279 8.10 15.24 0.54
N TYR A 280 7.89 15.71 -0.70
CA TYR A 280 7.11 14.99 -1.72
C TYR A 280 7.68 13.63 -2.09
N GLY A 281 8.97 13.44 -2.00
CA GLY A 281 9.64 12.17 -2.25
C GLY A 281 9.54 11.17 -1.08
N ARG A 282 8.90 11.52 0.04
CA ARG A 282 8.87 10.69 1.24
C ARG A 282 7.59 9.86 1.33
N ARG A 283 7.71 8.55 1.63
CA ARG A 283 6.58 7.61 1.72
C ARG A 283 5.54 7.98 2.78
N TRP A 284 5.95 8.64 3.85
CA TRP A 284 5.06 9.08 4.91
C TRP A 284 4.30 10.37 4.58
N PHE A 285 4.64 11.07 3.52
CA PHE A 285 3.95 12.27 3.08
C PHE A 285 2.67 11.90 2.31
N ARG A 286 1.52 12.40 2.77
CA ARG A 286 0.20 12.01 2.25
C ARG A 286 -0.54 13.12 1.49
N ALA A 287 0.12 14.23 1.15
CA ALA A 287 -0.54 15.27 0.37
C ALA A 287 -0.95 14.74 -1.02
N LYS A 288 -2.20 14.97 -1.39
CA LYS A 288 -2.83 14.39 -2.59
C LYS A 288 -2.50 15.15 -3.89
N THR A 289 -1.91 16.34 -3.83
CA THR A 289 -1.65 17.16 -5.02
C THR A 289 -0.27 17.80 -4.98
N SER A 290 0.40 17.86 -6.14
CA SER A 290 1.69 18.51 -6.35
C SER A 290 1.65 20.06 -6.23
N LYS A 291 0.50 20.63 -5.88
CA LYS A 291 0.28 22.07 -5.74
C LYS A 291 0.19 22.54 -4.29
N SER A 292 0.60 21.71 -3.34
CA SER A 292 0.62 22.08 -1.93
C SER A 292 1.79 23.05 -1.67
N ARG A 293 1.56 24.05 -0.84
CA ARG A 293 2.58 24.99 -0.39
C ARG A 293 3.08 24.56 0.98
N VAL A 294 4.38 24.36 1.11
CA VAL A 294 5.02 24.05 2.39
C VAL A 294 5.53 25.34 3.02
N ARG A 295 5.25 25.49 4.30
CA ARG A 295 5.68 26.62 5.13
C ARG A 295 6.30 26.10 6.43
N ILE A 296 7.40 26.68 6.86
CA ILE A 296 7.96 26.43 8.18
C ILE A 296 7.14 27.22 9.21
N ALA A 297 6.45 26.48 10.09
CA ALA A 297 5.58 27.06 11.11
C ALA A 297 6.29 27.24 12.45
N GLY A 298 7.49 26.68 12.63
CA GLY A 298 8.27 26.85 13.84
C GLY A 298 9.22 25.70 14.07
N SER A 299 10.05 25.83 15.08
CA SER A 299 10.98 24.79 15.48
C SER A 299 11.21 24.78 17.00
N ILE A 300 11.54 23.60 17.52
CA ILE A 300 11.87 23.36 18.92
C ILE A 300 13.24 22.74 18.99
N GLU A 301 14.04 23.14 19.95
CA GLU A 301 15.30 22.47 20.24
C GLU A 301 15.04 21.08 20.80
N LEU A 302 15.55 20.09 20.10
CA LEU A 302 15.39 18.68 20.46
C LEU A 302 16.64 18.14 21.15
N ASP A 303 17.82 18.46 20.62
CA ASP A 303 19.11 18.06 21.17
C ASP A 303 20.12 19.19 20.96
N ALA A 304 20.46 19.87 22.05
CA ALA A 304 21.40 20.99 22.03
C ALA A 304 22.83 20.55 21.66
N VAL A 305 23.23 19.34 22.09
CA VAL A 305 24.60 18.83 21.85
C VAL A 305 24.80 18.50 20.37
N LYS A 306 23.79 17.93 19.76
CA LYS A 306 23.81 17.58 18.35
C LYS A 306 23.27 18.67 17.43
N ASP A 307 22.91 19.83 17.97
CA ASP A 307 22.33 20.96 17.21
C ASP A 307 21.14 20.53 16.33
N THR A 308 20.24 19.72 16.93
CA THR A 308 19.07 19.12 16.28
C THR A 308 17.79 19.84 16.68
N ARG A 309 16.94 20.12 15.69
CA ARG A 309 15.64 20.74 15.92
C ARG A 309 14.49 19.92 15.35
N LEU A 310 13.41 19.87 16.10
CA LEU A 310 12.12 19.42 15.66
C LEU A 310 11.46 20.59 14.92
N VAL A 311 11.13 20.40 13.64
CA VAL A 311 10.61 21.47 12.77
C VAL A 311 9.17 21.11 12.38
N MET A 312 8.28 22.08 12.60
CA MET A 312 6.87 21.97 12.23
C MET A 312 6.64 22.59 10.87
N LEU A 313 6.00 21.87 9.99
CA LEU A 313 5.71 22.25 8.61
C LEU A 313 4.20 22.33 8.43
N GLU A 314 3.69 23.47 8.00
CA GLU A 314 2.32 23.58 7.48
C GLU A 314 2.32 23.28 5.98
N VAL A 315 1.45 22.40 5.57
CA VAL A 315 1.26 22.00 4.18
C VAL A 315 -0.18 22.36 3.78
N SER A 316 -0.33 23.37 2.97
CA SER A 316 -1.64 23.86 2.50
C SER A 316 -1.91 23.38 1.09
N GLU A 317 -3.05 22.76 0.83
CA GLU A 317 -3.50 22.37 -0.51
C GLU A 317 -4.36 23.49 -1.13
N ARG A 318 -4.26 23.69 -2.45
CA ARG A 318 -5.05 24.70 -3.15
C ARG A 318 -6.53 24.28 -3.18
N GLY A 319 -7.37 24.92 -2.35
CA GLY A 319 -8.79 24.59 -2.18
C GLY A 319 -9.07 23.52 -1.14
N GLY A 320 -8.08 23.12 -0.34
CA GLY A 320 -8.18 22.16 0.76
C GLY A 320 -7.76 22.74 2.11
N GLY A 321 -7.74 21.89 3.14
CA GLY A 321 -7.27 22.21 4.47
C GLY A 321 -5.74 22.38 4.54
N THR A 322 -5.26 22.71 5.75
CA THR A 322 -3.84 22.74 6.09
C THR A 322 -3.51 21.58 7.00
N ASP A 323 -2.56 20.76 6.58
CA ASP A 323 -2.01 19.65 7.37
C ASP A 323 -0.71 20.09 8.06
N THR A 324 -0.47 19.61 9.27
CA THR A 324 0.79 19.84 10.01
C THR A 324 1.65 18.58 9.99
N TYR A 325 2.90 18.76 9.57
CA TYR A 325 3.92 17.69 9.57
C TYR A 325 5.08 18.05 10.48
N VAL A 326 5.76 17.04 11.01
CA VAL A 326 6.91 17.20 11.90
C VAL A 326 8.12 16.46 11.33
N VAL A 327 9.25 17.16 11.24
CA VAL A 327 10.53 16.62 10.75
C VAL A 327 11.66 16.99 11.71
N ALA A 328 12.74 16.24 11.70
CA ALA A 328 13.92 16.55 12.52
C ALA A 328 15.09 16.99 11.63
N LEU A 329 15.56 18.20 11.82
CA LEU A 329 16.66 18.78 11.04
C LEU A 329 17.89 19.06 11.91
N ARG A 330 19.07 18.91 11.30
CA ARG A 330 20.37 19.19 11.91
C ARG A 330 21.31 19.88 10.91
N ALA A 331 22.13 20.80 11.40
CA ALA A 331 23.25 21.34 10.64
C ALA A 331 24.52 20.49 10.86
N ALA A 332 24.73 19.51 9.98
CA ALA A 332 25.89 18.62 10.02
C ALA A 332 27.17 19.33 9.57
N ARG A 333 28.33 18.92 10.10
CA ARG A 333 29.64 19.47 9.71
C ARG A 333 30.19 18.87 8.42
N GLU A 334 29.73 17.67 8.08
CA GLU A 334 30.15 16.91 6.90
C GLU A 334 29.29 17.25 5.69
N GLU A 335 29.84 17.14 4.49
CA GLU A 335 29.06 17.22 3.27
C GLU A 335 28.12 16.02 3.17
N HIS A 336 26.89 16.27 2.79
CA HIS A 336 25.86 15.26 2.67
C HIS A 336 25.21 15.36 1.28
N GLU A 337 25.14 14.25 0.55
CA GLU A 337 24.51 14.21 -0.78
C GLU A 337 23.04 14.65 -0.75
N ASP A 338 22.32 14.30 0.34
CA ASP A 338 20.90 14.61 0.57
C ASP A 338 20.68 15.94 1.31
N ALA A 339 21.62 16.88 1.29
CA ALA A 339 21.48 18.15 1.99
C ALA A 339 20.28 18.96 1.44
N LEU A 340 19.44 19.45 2.35
CA LEU A 340 18.34 20.36 2.03
C LEU A 340 18.87 21.77 1.69
N ALA A 341 19.90 22.21 2.38
CA ALA A 341 20.58 23.46 2.14
C ALA A 341 22.01 23.38 2.65
N ARG A 342 22.89 24.26 2.16
CA ARG A 342 24.16 24.59 2.78
C ARG A 342 23.99 25.85 3.62
N VAL A 343 24.39 25.83 4.86
CA VAL A 343 24.28 26.96 5.78
C VAL A 343 25.65 27.55 6.03
N ARG A 344 25.79 28.84 5.76
CA ARG A 344 27.03 29.59 5.97
C ARG A 344 26.80 30.73 6.96
N ARG A 345 27.64 30.80 7.98
CA ARG A 345 27.60 31.92 8.91
C ARG A 345 28.20 33.17 8.25
N LYS A 346 27.61 34.35 8.47
CA LYS A 346 28.14 35.62 8.00
C LYS A 346 29.59 35.82 8.48
N GLY A 347 30.49 36.08 7.53
CA GLY A 347 31.92 36.23 7.82
C GLY A 347 32.73 34.92 7.94
N SER A 348 32.12 33.75 7.65
CA SER A 348 32.81 32.46 7.63
C SER A 348 32.82 31.87 6.23
N ALA A 349 33.93 31.25 5.84
CA ALA A 349 33.98 30.44 4.60
C ALA A 349 33.44 29.03 4.79
N ALA A 350 33.39 28.53 6.06
CA ALA A 350 32.88 27.18 6.34
C ALA A 350 31.37 27.09 6.17
N THR A 351 30.95 26.02 5.51
CA THR A 351 29.52 25.66 5.32
C THR A 351 29.21 24.41 6.15
N ARG A 352 27.93 24.30 6.55
CA ARG A 352 27.31 23.11 7.16
C ARG A 352 26.20 22.61 6.28
N ALA A 353 26.02 21.30 6.20
CA ALA A 353 24.90 20.70 5.48
C ALA A 353 23.66 20.65 6.38
N LEU A 354 22.54 21.23 5.95
CA LEU A 354 21.26 21.06 6.63
C LEU A 354 20.63 19.74 6.15
N VAL A 355 20.46 18.80 7.06
CA VAL A 355 20.03 17.44 6.73
C VAL A 355 18.84 17.00 7.59
N ASP A 356 17.99 16.11 7.01
CA ASP A 356 17.01 15.37 7.77
C ASP A 356 17.70 14.25 8.58
N VAL A 357 17.43 14.23 9.87
CA VAL A 357 17.97 13.21 10.80
C VAL A 357 16.87 12.31 11.36
N SER A 358 15.77 12.21 10.67
CA SER A 358 14.61 11.42 11.09
C SER A 358 14.87 9.92 11.19
N GLY A 359 15.93 9.43 10.57
CA GLY A 359 16.44 8.05 10.69
C GLY A 359 17.54 7.87 11.72
N ASP A 360 17.98 8.93 12.40
CA ASP A 360 19.05 8.85 13.41
C ASP A 360 18.53 8.10 14.65
N ALA A 361 19.23 7.05 15.04
CA ALA A 361 18.89 6.24 16.20
C ALA A 361 18.73 7.06 17.49
N SER A 362 19.54 8.12 17.67
CA SER A 362 19.48 8.97 18.85
C SER A 362 18.23 9.84 18.95
N LEU A 363 17.44 9.95 17.86
CA LEU A 363 16.24 10.79 17.84
C LEU A 363 15.18 10.31 18.84
N GLY A 364 14.97 8.99 18.94
CA GLY A 364 14.04 8.42 19.90
C GLY A 364 14.39 8.77 21.35
N SER A 365 15.66 8.69 21.70
CA SER A 365 16.14 9.08 23.03
C SER A 365 15.97 10.57 23.31
N SER A 366 16.20 11.42 22.30
CA SER A 366 16.01 12.87 22.43
C SER A 366 14.53 13.25 22.58
N LEU A 367 13.62 12.57 21.87
CA LEU A 367 12.18 12.75 22.03
C LEU A 367 11.69 12.32 23.42
N LEU A 368 12.20 11.19 23.92
CA LEU A 368 11.89 10.73 25.29
C LEU A 368 12.40 11.67 26.37
N ALA A 369 13.64 12.18 26.21
CA ALA A 369 14.17 13.17 27.13
C ALA A 369 13.32 14.45 27.16
N LEU A 370 12.88 14.93 25.99
CA LEU A 370 11.99 16.09 25.90
C LEU A 370 10.65 15.85 26.59
N ALA A 371 10.08 14.62 26.48
CA ALA A 371 8.84 14.25 27.13
C ALA A 371 9.00 14.12 28.65
N ARG A 372 10.08 13.48 29.11
CA ARG A 372 10.37 13.27 30.53
C ARG A 372 10.64 14.57 31.28
N ASP A 373 11.39 15.49 30.69
CA ASP A 373 11.74 16.75 31.33
C ASP A 373 10.53 17.67 31.55
N GLY A 374 9.34 17.28 31.10
CA GLY A 374 8.11 18.05 31.19
C GLY A 374 8.22 19.44 30.55
N ARG A 375 9.17 19.58 29.63
CA ARG A 375 9.50 20.86 29.00
C ARG A 375 8.31 21.39 28.21
N ARG A 376 7.90 22.60 28.54
CA ARG A 376 6.93 23.37 27.77
C ARG A 376 7.65 24.23 26.76
N SER A 377 7.58 23.87 25.49
CA SER A 377 8.24 24.61 24.40
C SER A 377 7.18 25.31 23.53
N LYS A 378 7.22 26.65 23.51
CA LYS A 378 6.29 27.44 22.70
C LYS A 378 6.72 27.46 21.24
N THR A 379 5.75 27.33 20.35
CA THR A 379 5.86 27.51 18.90
C THR A 379 4.78 28.45 18.40
N SER A 380 4.79 28.83 17.12
CA SER A 380 3.71 29.59 16.51
C SER A 380 2.41 28.82 16.44
N LEU A 381 2.44 27.49 16.38
CA LEU A 381 1.26 26.61 16.32
C LEU A 381 0.67 26.30 17.71
N GLY A 382 1.44 26.46 18.77
CA GLY A 382 1.01 26.14 20.12
C GLY A 382 2.17 25.81 21.06
N THR A 383 1.88 25.07 22.11
CA THR A 383 2.88 24.67 23.12
C THR A 383 3.06 23.15 23.09
N LEU A 384 4.28 22.70 22.85
CA LEU A 384 4.66 21.29 22.99
C LEU A 384 4.84 20.96 24.46
N VAL A 385 4.18 19.91 24.95
CA VAL A 385 4.18 19.47 26.34
C VAL A 385 4.49 17.98 26.40
N GLY A 386 5.47 17.61 27.20
CA GLY A 386 5.74 16.23 27.54
C GLY A 386 4.95 15.79 28.77
N SER A 387 4.46 14.57 28.75
CA SER A 387 3.78 13.93 29.87
C SER A 387 4.29 12.49 29.99
N VAL A 388 5.18 12.27 30.94
CA VAL A 388 5.65 10.93 31.33
C VAL A 388 5.36 10.76 32.81
N PRO A 389 4.62 9.75 33.25
CA PRO A 389 4.41 9.47 34.68
C PRO A 389 5.73 9.29 35.42
N GLY A 390 5.83 9.80 36.64
CA GLY A 390 7.07 9.98 37.39
C GLY A 390 7.84 8.72 37.85
N GLU A 391 7.40 7.53 37.48
CA GLU A 391 8.04 6.27 37.87
C GLU A 391 9.18 5.83 36.94
N ILE A 392 9.35 6.51 35.78
CA ILE A 392 10.47 6.22 34.87
C ILE A 392 11.66 7.14 35.20
N THR A 393 12.22 6.97 36.38
CA THR A 393 13.28 7.85 36.89
C THR A 393 14.68 7.49 36.40
N GLU A 394 14.90 6.28 35.94
CA GLU A 394 16.21 5.81 35.45
C GLU A 394 16.06 5.11 34.09
N LEU A 395 16.01 5.89 33.02
CA LEU A 395 16.32 5.33 31.72
C LEU A 395 17.83 5.40 31.54
N PRO A 396 18.53 4.26 31.50
CA PRO A 396 19.94 4.23 31.19
C PRO A 396 20.20 4.93 29.84
N ALA A 397 21.42 5.31 29.53
CA ALA A 397 21.83 5.82 28.22
C ALA A 397 21.60 4.71 27.17
N LEU A 398 20.35 4.53 26.79
CA LEU A 398 19.86 3.41 26.00
C LEU A 398 20.25 3.64 24.56
N GLY A 399 21.02 2.70 23.99
CA GLY A 399 21.22 2.64 22.55
C GLY A 399 19.85 2.53 21.88
N ALA A 400 19.48 3.52 21.08
CA ALA A 400 18.25 3.47 20.32
C ALA A 400 18.49 2.69 19.02
N GLN A 401 17.57 1.80 18.68
CA GLN A 401 17.58 1.11 17.39
C GLN A 401 16.29 1.47 16.63
N PRO A 402 16.39 2.00 15.39
CA PRO A 402 15.21 2.19 14.56
C PRO A 402 14.65 0.83 14.16
N THR A 403 13.36 0.61 14.39
CA THR A 403 12.71 -0.68 14.06
C THR A 403 12.22 -0.76 12.62
N SER A 404 11.93 0.39 12.00
CA SER A 404 11.74 0.50 10.54
C SER A 404 11.80 1.96 10.11
N THR A 405 12.48 2.23 9.01
CA THR A 405 12.58 3.57 8.40
C THR A 405 11.49 3.85 7.37
N ASP A 406 10.57 2.90 7.12
CA ASP A 406 9.72 2.88 5.92
C ASP A 406 8.22 2.95 6.20
N GLN A 407 7.81 3.29 7.42
CA GLN A 407 6.41 3.40 7.83
C GLN A 407 5.95 4.87 7.85
N THR A 408 4.62 5.07 7.84
CA THR A 408 3.95 6.38 7.99
C THR A 408 4.41 7.15 9.24
N ASN A 409 4.85 6.42 10.27
CA ASN A 409 5.43 6.92 11.50
C ASN A 409 6.82 6.30 11.69
N SER A 410 7.69 6.93 12.46
CA SER A 410 8.99 6.35 12.82
C SER A 410 8.92 5.72 14.20
N CYS A 411 9.41 4.49 14.33
CA CYS A 411 9.45 3.78 15.61
C CYS A 411 10.89 3.50 16.02
N PHE A 412 11.19 3.69 17.30
CA PHE A 412 12.50 3.43 17.90
C PHE A 412 12.32 2.54 19.13
N VAL A 413 13.16 1.52 19.26
CA VAL A 413 13.26 0.75 20.50
C VAL A 413 14.42 1.30 21.30
N LEU A 414 14.15 1.68 22.53
CA LEU A 414 15.08 2.29 23.45
C LEU A 414 15.44 1.27 24.54
N GLY A 415 16.65 0.70 24.46
CA GLY A 415 17.20 -0.23 25.43
C GLY A 415 16.39 -1.48 25.75
N SER A 416 15.57 -1.95 24.84
CA SER A 416 14.64 -3.05 25.06
C SER A 416 13.60 -2.83 26.17
N GLU A 417 13.33 -1.58 26.55
CA GLU A 417 12.39 -1.21 27.59
C GLU A 417 11.25 -0.31 27.10
N VAL A 418 11.57 0.59 26.15
CA VAL A 418 10.60 1.58 25.65
C VAL A 418 10.52 1.56 24.14
N VAL A 419 9.30 1.62 23.61
CA VAL A 419 9.03 1.91 22.21
C VAL A 419 8.61 3.36 22.09
N CYS A 420 9.36 4.15 21.32
CA CYS A 420 8.99 5.49 20.91
C CYS A 420 8.38 5.44 19.52
N LYS A 421 7.12 5.85 19.37
CA LYS A 421 6.45 6.04 18.09
C LYS A 421 6.34 7.53 17.81
N TRP A 422 7.05 8.01 16.81
CA TRP A 422 7.02 9.39 16.38
C TRP A 422 6.06 9.58 15.21
N ILE A 423 5.05 10.44 15.40
CA ILE A 423 3.98 10.73 14.46
C ILE A 423 4.41 11.90 13.59
N ARG A 424 4.50 11.65 12.27
CA ARG A 424 4.98 12.62 11.28
C ARG A 424 3.91 13.59 10.82
N LYS A 425 2.70 13.09 10.58
CA LYS A 425 1.53 13.91 10.26
C LYS A 425 0.69 14.03 11.51
N LEU A 426 0.53 15.26 12.00
CA LEU A 426 -0.31 15.53 13.15
C LEU A 426 -1.78 15.54 12.70
N GLU A 427 -2.60 14.73 13.37
CA GLU A 427 -4.04 14.68 13.13
C GLU A 427 -4.76 15.53 14.19
N GLY A 428 -5.94 16.05 13.85
CA GLY A 428 -6.74 16.82 14.79
C GLY A 428 -7.25 15.93 15.93
N GLY A 429 -6.85 16.23 17.15
CA GLY A 429 -7.15 15.45 18.35
C GLY A 429 -5.98 14.57 18.81
N PRO A 430 -6.09 13.98 20.02
CA PRO A 430 -5.15 12.99 20.51
C PRO A 430 -5.12 11.78 19.57
N SER A 431 -3.98 11.08 19.50
CA SER A 431 -3.92 9.83 18.74
C SER A 431 -4.89 8.79 19.31
N VAL A 432 -5.73 8.21 18.45
CA VAL A 432 -6.68 7.14 18.84
C VAL A 432 -5.95 5.99 19.53
N GLU A 433 -4.74 5.65 19.09
CA GLU A 433 -3.90 4.63 19.72
C GLU A 433 -3.55 5.01 21.17
N VAL A 434 -3.22 6.27 21.43
CA VAL A 434 -2.92 6.77 22.78
C VAL A 434 -4.15 6.74 23.67
N GLU A 435 -5.33 7.11 23.16
CA GLU A 435 -6.58 7.05 23.91
C GLU A 435 -6.92 5.60 24.27
N VAL A 436 -6.85 4.68 23.32
CA VAL A 436 -7.11 3.26 23.54
C VAL A 436 -6.12 2.66 24.55
N LEU A 437 -4.82 2.93 24.39
CA LEU A 437 -3.80 2.43 25.32
C LEU A 437 -3.98 2.99 26.74
N ARG A 438 -4.35 4.25 26.87
CA ARG A 438 -4.62 4.88 28.17
C ARG A 438 -5.77 4.18 28.88
N GLU A 439 -6.86 3.93 28.18
CA GLU A 439 -8.04 3.24 28.75
C GLU A 439 -7.74 1.77 29.08
N LEU A 440 -7.04 1.06 28.19
CA LEU A 440 -6.67 -0.33 28.42
C LEU A 440 -5.66 -0.48 29.56
N SER A 441 -4.64 0.38 29.63
CA SER A 441 -3.67 0.35 30.74
C SER A 441 -4.32 0.63 32.10
N ALA A 442 -5.40 1.43 32.13
CA ALA A 442 -6.11 1.74 33.37
C ALA A 442 -7.06 0.62 33.82
N ARG A 443 -7.56 -0.22 32.91
CA ARG A 443 -8.65 -1.19 33.19
C ARG A 443 -8.24 -2.65 33.19
N ALA A 444 -7.11 -3.00 32.59
CA ALA A 444 -6.81 -4.38 32.26
C ALA A 444 -5.49 -4.87 32.88
N SER A 445 -5.58 -5.44 34.08
CA SER A 445 -4.45 -6.19 34.66
C SER A 445 -4.17 -7.53 33.97
N GLU A 446 -5.05 -8.03 33.11
CA GLU A 446 -4.97 -9.35 32.47
C GLU A 446 -4.71 -9.33 30.96
N LEU A 447 -4.78 -8.17 30.30
CA LEU A 447 -4.53 -8.05 28.86
C LEU A 447 -3.05 -7.74 28.59
N LEU A 448 -2.42 -8.55 27.71
CA LEU A 448 -1.07 -8.28 27.17
C LEU A 448 -1.12 -7.10 26.18
N VAL A 449 -1.32 -5.90 26.70
CA VAL A 449 -1.20 -4.65 25.92
C VAL A 449 0.02 -3.87 26.41
N PRO A 450 0.74 -3.17 25.50
CA PRO A 450 1.85 -2.31 25.90
C PRO A 450 1.34 -1.21 26.84
N GLU A 451 1.94 -1.09 28.02
CA GLU A 451 1.66 0.01 28.94
C GLU A 451 2.04 1.36 28.30
N LEU A 452 1.14 2.33 28.33
CA LEU A 452 1.43 3.69 27.89
C LEU A 452 2.28 4.40 28.95
N LEU A 453 3.54 4.68 28.61
CA LEU A 453 4.49 5.32 29.51
C LEU A 453 4.48 6.85 29.42
N GLY A 454 3.94 7.41 28.34
CA GLY A 454 3.86 8.84 28.18
C GLY A 454 3.59 9.31 26.76
N THR A 455 3.45 10.62 26.62
CA THR A 455 3.21 11.29 25.33
C THR A 455 4.01 12.58 25.22
N LEU A 456 4.16 13.03 23.99
CA LEU A 456 4.62 14.36 23.64
C LEU A 456 3.51 14.98 22.78
N ASP A 457 2.80 15.95 23.34
CA ASP A 457 1.60 16.51 22.73
C ASP A 457 1.79 18.01 22.41
N LEU A 458 1.31 18.43 21.23
CA LEU A 458 1.20 19.82 20.84
C LEU A 458 -0.19 20.33 21.21
N HIS A 459 -0.25 21.24 22.16
CA HIS A 459 -1.47 21.98 22.49
C HIS A 459 -1.54 23.23 21.61
N GLY A 460 -2.43 23.18 20.63
CA GLY A 460 -2.64 24.27 19.67
C GLY A 460 -3.20 25.54 20.30
N ASN A 461 -2.93 26.68 19.67
CA ASN A 461 -3.49 27.96 20.09
C ASN A 461 -5.02 28.02 19.95
N ASP A 462 -5.60 27.11 19.17
CA ASP A 462 -7.04 26.93 18.97
C ASP A 462 -7.69 25.97 19.99
N GLY A 463 -6.94 25.50 20.98
CA GLY A 463 -7.38 24.57 21.99
C GLY A 463 -7.34 23.09 21.58
N THR A 464 -6.87 22.77 20.38
CA THR A 464 -6.69 21.39 19.94
C THR A 464 -5.47 20.76 20.60
N THR A 465 -5.50 19.42 20.76
CA THR A 465 -4.34 18.65 21.22
C THR A 465 -3.98 17.65 20.14
N GLN A 466 -2.71 17.62 19.73
CA GLN A 466 -2.21 16.73 18.69
C GLN A 466 -1.02 15.94 19.23
N THR A 467 -1.05 14.62 19.13
CA THR A 467 0.07 13.78 19.59
C THR A 467 1.22 13.80 18.61
N VAL A 468 2.41 14.18 19.07
CA VAL A 468 3.67 14.21 18.31
C VAL A 468 4.44 12.91 18.47
N ALA A 469 4.46 12.36 19.70
CA ALA A 469 5.07 11.06 19.97
C ALA A 469 4.34 10.36 21.12
N SER A 470 4.35 9.02 21.07
CA SER A 470 3.91 8.16 22.19
C SER A 470 5.04 7.24 22.60
N PHE A 471 5.06 6.92 23.90
CA PHE A 471 6.05 6.06 24.51
C PHE A 471 5.32 4.92 25.20
N THR A 472 5.64 3.69 24.84
CA THR A 472 5.03 2.49 25.41
C THR A 472 6.11 1.55 25.94
N ARG A 473 5.76 0.70 26.90
CA ARG A 473 6.65 -0.35 27.38
C ARG A 473 6.93 -1.34 26.25
N PHE A 474 8.19 -1.68 26.08
CA PHE A 474 8.56 -2.71 25.12
C PHE A 474 8.15 -4.08 25.64
N ILE A 475 7.35 -4.80 24.88
CA ILE A 475 7.01 -6.20 25.15
C ILE A 475 8.07 -7.07 24.46
N VAL A 476 8.83 -7.83 25.25
CA VAL A 476 9.79 -8.79 24.71
C VAL A 476 9.05 -9.78 23.83
N ASN A 477 9.45 -9.90 22.59
CA ASN A 477 8.83 -10.77 21.60
C ASN A 477 9.90 -11.44 20.73
N GLN A 478 9.51 -12.54 20.08
CA GLN A 478 10.37 -13.28 19.17
C GLN A 478 10.24 -12.83 17.70
N GLY A 479 9.50 -11.78 17.45
CA GLY A 479 9.25 -11.22 16.14
C GLY A 479 7.82 -10.76 15.93
N THR A 480 7.50 -10.28 14.75
CA THR A 480 6.14 -9.88 14.38
C THR A 480 5.29 -11.08 14.00
N ALA A 481 3.97 -10.98 14.12
CA ALA A 481 3.04 -12.01 13.62
C ALA A 481 3.26 -12.31 12.14
N TRP A 482 3.67 -11.32 11.35
CA TRP A 482 4.02 -11.50 9.94
C TRP A 482 5.27 -12.39 9.77
N GLN A 483 6.32 -12.15 10.55
CA GLN A 483 7.53 -13.00 10.54
C GLN A 483 7.20 -14.42 10.97
N LEU A 484 6.43 -14.58 12.05
CA LEU A 484 5.96 -15.90 12.50
C LEU A 484 5.19 -16.61 11.38
N THR A 485 4.25 -15.93 10.73
CA THR A 485 3.50 -16.52 9.61
C THR A 485 4.40 -16.94 8.46
N GLN A 486 5.38 -16.09 8.10
CA GLN A 486 6.34 -16.43 7.05
C GLN A 486 7.21 -17.65 7.43
N ASP A 487 7.64 -17.75 8.68
CA ASP A 487 8.45 -18.86 9.16
C ASP A 487 7.65 -20.17 9.21
N GLU A 488 6.37 -20.11 9.63
CA GLU A 488 5.48 -21.28 9.61
C GLU A 488 5.18 -21.76 8.19
N VAL A 489 4.94 -20.82 7.26
CA VAL A 489 4.76 -21.17 5.83
C VAL A 489 6.03 -21.77 5.26
N ARG A 490 7.21 -21.24 5.62
CA ARG A 490 8.50 -21.82 5.19
C ARG A 490 8.68 -23.23 5.73
N ARG A 491 8.44 -23.45 7.02
CA ARG A 491 8.49 -24.79 7.64
C ARG A 491 7.52 -25.77 7.00
N PHE A 492 6.31 -25.32 6.70
CA PHE A 492 5.34 -26.15 5.99
C PHE A 492 5.87 -26.60 4.63
N PHE A 493 6.45 -25.69 3.84
CA PHE A 493 7.03 -26.06 2.55
C PHE A 493 8.26 -26.96 2.68
N GLU A 494 9.12 -26.75 3.66
CA GLU A 494 10.25 -27.61 3.94
C GLU A 494 9.78 -29.03 4.30
N HIS A 495 8.75 -29.14 5.14
CA HIS A 495 8.17 -30.43 5.52
C HIS A 495 7.51 -31.14 4.32
N ALA A 496 6.75 -30.42 3.50
CA ALA A 496 6.12 -30.97 2.30
C ALA A 496 7.17 -31.48 1.29
N LEU A 497 8.27 -30.75 1.10
CA LEU A 497 9.35 -31.17 0.21
C LEU A 497 10.10 -32.44 0.68
N VAL A 498 10.12 -32.71 1.98
CA VAL A 498 10.80 -33.87 2.54
C VAL A 498 9.91 -35.12 2.53
N HIS A 499 8.60 -34.97 2.74
CA HIS A 499 7.67 -36.12 2.89
C HIS A 499 6.97 -36.47 1.57
N ASP A 500 6.65 -35.43 0.76
CA ASP A 500 6.11 -35.66 -0.56
C ASP A 500 7.24 -35.45 -1.57
N GLY A 501 7.78 -36.55 -2.11
CA GLY A 501 8.77 -36.48 -3.16
C GLY A 501 8.28 -35.65 -4.35
N PRO A 502 9.18 -35.18 -5.26
CA PRO A 502 8.85 -34.18 -6.30
C PRO A 502 7.70 -34.57 -7.24
N LYS A 503 7.08 -35.75 -7.09
CA LYS A 503 5.93 -36.20 -7.87
C LYS A 503 4.58 -35.74 -7.29
N ASP A 504 4.49 -35.40 -6.01
CA ASP A 504 3.22 -35.10 -5.35
C ASP A 504 3.00 -33.62 -5.08
N VAL A 505 4.03 -32.78 -5.27
CA VAL A 505 3.91 -31.30 -5.15
C VAL A 505 3.24 -30.66 -6.38
N LEU A 506 3.07 -31.42 -7.47
CA LEU A 506 2.36 -31.04 -8.69
C LEU A 506 1.04 -31.80 -8.88
N GLY A 507 0.61 -32.54 -7.85
CA GLY A 507 -0.68 -33.20 -7.79
C GLY A 507 -1.85 -32.24 -7.64
#